data_8a2bc77aa5b13fb77a8b9432657725ab
#
_entry.id   8a2bc77aa5b13fb77a8b9432657725ab
#
_cell.length_a   1.000
_cell.length_b   1.000
_cell.length_c   1.000
_cell.angle_alpha   90.00
_cell.angle_beta   90.00
_cell.angle_gamma   90.00
#
_symmetry.space_group_name_H-M   'P 1'
#
loop_
_entity.id
_entity.type
_entity.pdbx_description
1 polymer ?
#
loop_
_entity_poly.entity_id
_entity_poly.type
_entity_poly.pdbx_seq_one_letter_code
_entity_poly.pdbx_strand_id
1 'polypeptide(L)'
;MKRILATVAAMLAAAPAAGQMMGGSISTASHFPLVDGARYEYVHEGGPWATSTVVVRAGQSWAGAQGLYAMHTTYTCAAGVACAPDATDFYGMGPGGVHWYGGTGADAAGARFSMMSLANPEWILANPAYPGTRSPGSHGGYANPGSWTMSVSGTGSATGGFGHMSRYSALALETITVPAGTFANSLHVREERGDGIARDVWYAPGVGRVMMAEGAQVVRLAGYTMPGPLAQPGGGAAPLPFTPFTGLWWNPAESGTGYNLQSQRGVMVATMFSYAADGSPVWYHAAGPLARQGDTVVFTGTLDRYRGGQCVTCAWRAPAAAGDDGAFTITFTSASAAEVRLPGGRTTRIVPQGW
;
A
#
# COMPACT_ATOMS: atom_id res chain seq x y z
N MET A 1 -7.71 33.11 -48.22
CA MET A 1 -6.74 33.34 -47.13
C MET A 1 -6.86 32.17 -46.18
N LYS A 2 -5.90 31.24 -46.28
CA LYS A 2 -5.83 30.05 -45.43
C LYS A 2 -5.15 30.38 -44.11
N ARG A 3 -5.83 30.18 -42.97
CA ARG A 3 -5.21 30.19 -41.67
C ARG A 3 -4.89 28.75 -41.25
N ILE A 4 -3.62 28.49 -41.11
CA ILE A 4 -3.07 27.23 -40.62
C ILE A 4 -3.11 27.31 -39.10
N LEU A 5 -3.87 26.41 -38.47
CA LEU A 5 -3.75 26.13 -37.04
C LEU A 5 -2.60 25.14 -36.83
N ALA A 6 -1.57 25.58 -36.17
CA ALA A 6 -0.48 24.72 -35.71
C ALA A 6 -0.89 24.07 -34.39
N THR A 7 -1.11 22.76 -34.42
CA THR A 7 -1.30 21.95 -33.21
C THR A 7 0.09 21.63 -32.64
N VAL A 8 0.39 22.18 -31.47
CA VAL A 8 1.61 21.82 -30.72
C VAL A 8 1.32 20.53 -29.95
N ALA A 9 1.79 19.42 -30.51
CA ALA A 9 1.86 18.17 -29.77
C ALA A 9 3.10 18.21 -28.86
N ALA A 10 2.88 18.35 -27.56
CA ALA A 10 3.91 18.16 -26.55
C ALA A 10 4.17 16.67 -26.40
N MET A 11 5.18 16.15 -27.11
CA MET A 11 5.73 14.84 -26.83
C MET A 11 6.49 14.90 -25.51
N LEU A 12 5.93 14.30 -24.47
CA LEU A 12 6.71 13.92 -23.30
C LEU A 12 7.62 12.74 -23.73
N ALA A 13 8.87 13.04 -23.99
CA ALA A 13 9.92 12.02 -24.11
C ALA A 13 10.22 11.51 -22.69
N ALA A 14 9.62 10.37 -22.32
CA ALA A 14 10.10 9.59 -21.20
C ALA A 14 11.42 8.94 -21.62
N ALA A 15 12.53 9.44 -21.06
CA ALA A 15 13.82 8.76 -21.19
C ALA A 15 13.72 7.42 -20.44
N PRO A 16 14.12 6.28 -21.03
CA PRO A 16 14.21 5.04 -20.28
C PRO A 16 15.35 5.13 -19.29
N ALA A 17 15.02 5.21 -18.00
CA ALA A 17 16.00 4.95 -16.94
C ALA A 17 16.27 3.44 -16.96
N ALA A 18 17.30 3.05 -17.71
CA ALA A 18 17.86 1.70 -17.67
C ALA A 18 18.61 1.54 -16.33
N GLY A 19 17.87 1.17 -15.31
CA GLY A 19 18.41 0.64 -14.07
C GLY A 19 17.77 -0.72 -13.84
N GLN A 20 18.41 -1.78 -14.31
CA GLN A 20 18.10 -3.14 -13.87
C GLN A 20 18.42 -3.24 -12.38
N MET A 21 17.48 -2.85 -11.54
CA MET A 21 17.48 -3.32 -10.17
C MET A 21 16.95 -4.75 -10.20
N MET A 22 17.75 -5.70 -9.79
CA MET A 22 17.29 -7.02 -9.38
C MET A 22 16.20 -6.80 -8.34
N GLY A 23 14.94 -7.00 -8.76
CA GLY A 23 13.78 -6.60 -7.97
C GLY A 23 13.69 -7.40 -6.69
N GLY A 24 13.94 -6.74 -5.58
CA GLY A 24 13.55 -7.23 -4.27
C GLY A 24 12.02 -7.42 -4.23
N SER A 25 11.55 -8.41 -3.48
CA SER A 25 10.12 -8.63 -3.28
C SER A 25 9.49 -7.45 -2.54
N ILE A 26 8.30 -7.04 -2.98
CA ILE A 26 7.55 -5.94 -2.39
C ILE A 26 6.37 -6.50 -1.61
N SER A 27 6.23 -6.11 -0.35
CA SER A 27 5.02 -6.39 0.43
C SER A 27 3.85 -5.59 -0.12
N THR A 28 2.83 -6.27 -0.59
CA THR A 28 1.61 -5.63 -1.11
C THR A 28 0.79 -4.97 -0.02
N ALA A 29 0.89 -5.45 1.23
CA ALA A 29 0.24 -4.81 2.38
C ALA A 29 0.71 -3.35 2.58
N SER A 30 1.96 -3.04 2.24
CA SER A 30 2.46 -1.67 2.30
C SER A 30 1.92 -0.77 1.18
N HIS A 31 1.59 -1.34 0.02
CA HIS A 31 1.11 -0.61 -1.15
C HIS A 31 -0.43 -0.59 -1.29
N PHE A 32 -1.13 -1.45 -0.58
CA PHE A 32 -2.59 -1.45 -0.49
C PHE A 32 -3.03 -1.49 0.97
N PRO A 33 -2.84 -0.41 1.73
CA PRO A 33 -3.17 -0.38 3.15
C PRO A 33 -4.69 -0.36 3.35
N LEU A 34 -5.24 -1.41 3.95
CA LEU A 34 -6.63 -1.48 4.36
C LEU A 34 -6.72 -1.00 5.83
N VAL A 35 -6.99 0.28 6.03
CA VAL A 35 -7.03 0.92 7.35
C VAL A 35 -8.44 1.41 7.63
N ASP A 36 -9.04 0.96 8.75
CA ASP A 36 -10.37 1.43 9.15
C ASP A 36 -10.40 2.94 9.30
N GLY A 37 -11.41 3.58 8.72
CA GLY A 37 -11.58 5.03 8.74
C GLY A 37 -10.68 5.81 7.77
N ALA A 38 -9.79 5.15 7.00
CA ALA A 38 -9.03 5.83 5.97
C ALA A 38 -9.96 6.49 4.96
N ARG A 39 -9.60 7.69 4.53
CA ARG A 39 -10.36 8.49 3.55
C ARG A 39 -9.43 8.96 2.45
N TYR A 40 -9.87 8.83 1.20
CA TYR A 40 -9.16 9.26 0.01
C TYR A 40 -10.07 10.14 -0.85
N GLU A 41 -9.50 11.18 -1.42
CA GLU A 41 -10.18 12.09 -2.34
C GLU A 41 -9.48 12.05 -3.69
N TYR A 42 -10.24 11.88 -4.76
CA TYR A 42 -9.71 11.77 -6.12
C TYR A 42 -10.34 12.80 -7.05
N VAL A 43 -9.56 13.25 -8.01
CA VAL A 43 -10.03 13.98 -9.18
C VAL A 43 -10.01 13.07 -10.40
N HIS A 44 -10.99 13.23 -11.27
CA HIS A 44 -11.18 12.40 -12.46
C HIS A 44 -11.12 13.25 -13.71
N GLU A 45 -10.52 12.71 -14.75
CA GLU A 45 -10.45 13.28 -16.09
C GLU A 45 -10.89 12.24 -17.12
N GLY A 46 -11.56 12.68 -18.19
CA GLY A 46 -11.90 11.83 -19.33
C GLY A 46 -13.05 10.85 -19.12
N GLY A 47 -13.81 10.96 -18.03
CA GLY A 47 -14.94 10.08 -17.70
C GLY A 47 -16.19 10.85 -17.22
N PRO A 48 -17.23 10.11 -16.75
CA PRO A 48 -18.47 10.72 -16.29
C PRO A 48 -18.36 11.36 -14.90
N TRP A 49 -17.31 11.09 -14.14
CA TRP A 49 -17.09 11.60 -12.80
C TRP A 49 -16.13 12.78 -12.80
N ALA A 50 -16.37 13.77 -11.93
CA ALA A 50 -15.45 14.87 -11.68
C ALA A 50 -14.54 14.56 -10.46
N THR A 51 -15.14 14.08 -9.38
CA THR A 51 -14.42 13.72 -8.15
C THR A 51 -15.00 12.47 -7.53
N SER A 52 -14.22 11.83 -6.65
CA SER A 52 -14.74 10.81 -5.76
C SER A 52 -14.08 10.86 -4.39
N THR A 53 -14.83 10.38 -3.39
CA THR A 53 -14.34 10.16 -2.04
C THR A 53 -14.48 8.70 -1.70
N VAL A 54 -13.40 8.08 -1.24
CA VAL A 54 -13.38 6.68 -0.77
C VAL A 54 -13.19 6.67 0.75
N VAL A 55 -14.03 5.92 1.45
CA VAL A 55 -13.91 5.68 2.90
C VAL A 55 -13.79 4.19 3.15
N VAL A 56 -12.78 3.79 3.92
CA VAL A 56 -12.52 2.39 4.29
C VAL A 56 -13.20 2.06 5.62
N ARG A 57 -13.85 0.90 5.72
CA ARG A 57 -14.45 0.37 6.94
C ARG A 57 -14.04 -1.08 7.14
N ALA A 58 -13.44 -1.38 8.31
CA ALA A 58 -13.07 -2.73 8.71
C ALA A 58 -14.25 -3.52 9.29
N GLY A 59 -14.03 -4.82 9.50
CA GLY A 59 -14.98 -5.71 10.19
C GLY A 59 -16.26 -6.00 9.42
N GLN A 60 -16.25 -5.80 8.11
CA GLN A 60 -17.42 -5.99 7.26
C GLN A 60 -17.61 -7.45 6.86
N SER A 61 -18.83 -7.78 6.46
CA SER A 61 -19.19 -9.10 5.93
C SER A 61 -19.77 -8.94 4.54
N TRP A 62 -19.39 -9.82 3.62
CA TRP A 62 -19.91 -9.82 2.28
C TRP A 62 -20.02 -11.25 1.76
N ALA A 63 -21.21 -11.63 1.28
CA ALA A 63 -21.45 -12.90 0.63
C ALA A 63 -20.95 -14.13 1.43
N GLY A 64 -21.08 -14.09 2.78
CA GLY A 64 -20.64 -15.16 3.68
C GLY A 64 -19.21 -15.04 4.19
N ALA A 65 -18.36 -14.23 3.55
CA ALA A 65 -17.03 -13.90 4.08
C ALA A 65 -17.14 -12.87 5.21
N GLN A 66 -16.26 -12.99 6.21
CA GLN A 66 -16.22 -12.15 7.41
C GLN A 66 -14.87 -11.43 7.52
N GLY A 67 -14.84 -10.37 8.32
CA GLY A 67 -13.60 -9.63 8.61
C GLY A 67 -13.03 -8.86 7.41
N LEU A 68 -13.86 -8.54 6.45
CA LEU A 68 -13.47 -7.79 5.27
C LEU A 68 -13.38 -6.30 5.54
N TYR A 69 -12.79 -5.59 4.59
CA TYR A 69 -12.77 -4.14 4.50
C TYR A 69 -13.69 -3.70 3.36
N ALA A 70 -14.64 -2.80 3.65
CA ALA A 70 -15.42 -2.14 2.63
C ALA A 70 -14.74 -0.82 2.25
N MET A 71 -14.56 -0.59 0.96
CA MET A 71 -14.16 0.71 0.39
C MET A 71 -15.40 1.33 -0.25
N HIS A 72 -16.06 2.21 0.52
CA HIS A 72 -17.24 2.93 0.03
C HIS A 72 -16.80 4.18 -0.72
N THR A 73 -17.18 4.28 -1.99
CA THR A 73 -16.89 5.39 -2.88
C THR A 73 -18.16 6.18 -3.15
N THR A 74 -18.11 7.49 -2.94
CA THR A 74 -19.12 8.44 -3.40
C THR A 74 -18.56 9.28 -4.54
N TYR A 75 -19.35 9.52 -5.56
CA TYR A 75 -18.93 10.24 -6.76
C TYR A 75 -19.67 11.55 -6.92
N THR A 76 -18.97 12.55 -7.46
CA THR A 76 -19.57 13.76 -8.02
C THR A 76 -19.49 13.68 -9.53
N CYS A 77 -20.60 13.87 -10.23
CA CYS A 77 -20.63 13.80 -11.68
C CYS A 77 -19.93 15.00 -12.33
N ALA A 78 -19.38 14.79 -13.52
CA ALA A 78 -18.94 15.87 -14.37
C ALA A 78 -20.12 16.75 -14.80
N ALA A 79 -19.87 18.02 -15.07
CA ALA A 79 -20.92 18.98 -15.38
C ALA A 79 -21.76 18.53 -16.60
N GLY A 80 -23.07 18.41 -16.40
CA GLY A 80 -24.01 18.02 -17.46
C GLY A 80 -24.00 16.52 -17.82
N VAL A 81 -23.32 15.70 -17.05
CA VAL A 81 -23.21 14.24 -17.29
C VAL A 81 -23.87 13.48 -16.15
N ALA A 82 -24.78 12.54 -16.47
CA ALA A 82 -25.28 11.59 -15.48
C ALA A 82 -24.19 10.54 -15.15
N CYS A 83 -24.03 10.23 -13.88
CA CYS A 83 -23.06 9.24 -13.44
C CYS A 83 -23.59 8.40 -12.27
N ALA A 84 -22.98 7.25 -12.03
CA ALA A 84 -23.22 6.45 -10.83
C ALA A 84 -22.86 7.27 -9.57
N PRO A 85 -23.75 7.34 -8.55
CA PRO A 85 -23.52 8.17 -7.37
C PRO A 85 -22.59 7.54 -6.35
N ASP A 86 -22.55 6.22 -6.28
CA ASP A 86 -21.79 5.48 -5.28
C ASP A 86 -21.43 4.05 -5.73
N ALA A 87 -20.41 3.49 -5.08
CA ALA A 87 -20.07 2.08 -5.13
C ALA A 87 -19.44 1.65 -3.81
N THR A 88 -19.49 0.36 -3.50
CA THR A 88 -18.78 -0.24 -2.36
C THR A 88 -18.12 -1.52 -2.81
N ASP A 89 -16.81 -1.62 -2.62
CA ASP A 89 -16.02 -2.80 -2.90
C ASP A 89 -15.56 -3.44 -1.60
N PHE A 90 -15.55 -4.77 -1.55
CA PHE A 90 -15.15 -5.56 -0.39
C PHE A 90 -13.83 -6.26 -0.63
N TYR A 91 -12.87 -5.99 0.24
CA TYR A 91 -11.51 -6.52 0.15
C TYR A 91 -11.13 -7.31 1.39
N GLY A 92 -10.34 -8.36 1.18
CA GLY A 92 -9.65 -9.09 2.24
C GLY A 92 -8.16 -9.13 2.01
N MET A 93 -7.40 -9.20 3.09
CA MET A 93 -5.96 -9.39 3.02
C MET A 93 -5.59 -10.75 3.60
N GLY A 94 -4.85 -11.52 2.83
CA GLY A 94 -4.36 -12.83 3.21
C GLY A 94 -2.87 -12.99 2.92
N PRO A 95 -2.27 -14.15 3.25
CA PRO A 95 -0.87 -14.45 2.95
C PRO A 95 -0.53 -14.30 1.46
N GLY A 96 -1.51 -14.59 0.59
CA GLY A 96 -1.36 -14.49 -0.87
C GLY A 96 -1.51 -13.08 -1.43
N GLY A 97 -1.90 -12.09 -0.64
CA GLY A 97 -2.08 -10.71 -1.07
C GLY A 97 -3.45 -10.13 -0.80
N VAL A 98 -3.85 -9.18 -1.63
CA VAL A 98 -5.14 -8.49 -1.55
C VAL A 98 -6.14 -9.15 -2.49
N HIS A 99 -7.30 -9.51 -1.97
CA HIS A 99 -8.39 -10.13 -2.71
C HIS A 99 -9.63 -9.25 -2.71
N TRP A 100 -10.29 -9.15 -3.86
CA TRP A 100 -11.61 -8.54 -4.01
C TRP A 100 -12.70 -9.61 -3.95
N TYR A 101 -13.69 -9.40 -3.11
CA TYR A 101 -14.79 -10.33 -2.84
C TYR A 101 -16.08 -9.93 -3.52
N GLY A 102 -16.09 -8.83 -4.24
CA GLY A 102 -17.26 -8.29 -4.88
C GLY A 102 -17.59 -6.89 -4.41
N GLY A 103 -18.73 -6.40 -4.83
CA GLY A 103 -19.16 -5.05 -4.49
C GLY A 103 -20.62 -4.77 -4.82
N THR A 104 -21.07 -3.60 -4.42
CA THR A 104 -22.39 -3.04 -4.76
C THR A 104 -22.21 -1.66 -5.37
N GLY A 105 -23.21 -1.22 -6.11
CA GLY A 105 -23.21 0.13 -6.66
C GLY A 105 -24.55 0.48 -7.26
N ALA A 106 -24.60 1.64 -7.91
CA ALA A 106 -25.69 2.06 -8.75
C ALA A 106 -25.13 2.45 -10.13
N ASP A 107 -25.94 2.29 -11.16
CA ASP A 107 -25.65 2.87 -12.47
C ASP A 107 -26.00 4.36 -12.53
N ALA A 108 -25.79 4.99 -13.69
CA ALA A 108 -26.11 6.40 -13.90
C ALA A 108 -27.62 6.70 -13.84
N ALA A 109 -28.48 5.70 -13.98
CA ALA A 109 -29.93 5.81 -13.84
C ALA A 109 -30.42 5.55 -12.41
N GLY A 110 -29.52 5.19 -11.49
CA GLY A 110 -29.80 4.86 -10.09
C GLY A 110 -30.23 3.41 -9.87
N ALA A 111 -30.14 2.54 -10.88
CA ALA A 111 -30.38 1.10 -10.69
C ALA A 111 -29.26 0.49 -9.85
N ARG A 112 -29.63 -0.17 -8.76
CA ARG A 112 -28.69 -0.81 -7.83
C ARG A 112 -28.30 -2.19 -8.32
N PHE A 113 -27.01 -2.51 -8.18
CA PHE A 113 -26.46 -3.83 -8.48
C PHE A 113 -25.58 -4.34 -7.34
N SER A 114 -25.41 -5.64 -7.28
CA SER A 114 -24.41 -6.27 -6.44
C SER A 114 -23.69 -7.37 -7.22
N MET A 115 -22.39 -7.47 -6.99
CA MET A 115 -21.53 -8.51 -7.58
C MET A 115 -20.82 -9.25 -6.48
N MET A 116 -20.78 -10.58 -6.57
CA MET A 116 -20.17 -11.44 -5.57
C MET A 116 -19.16 -12.37 -6.24
N SER A 117 -17.97 -12.44 -5.69
CA SER A 117 -16.93 -13.39 -6.10
C SER A 117 -16.66 -14.36 -4.96
N LEU A 118 -17.57 -15.34 -4.78
CA LEU A 118 -17.60 -16.22 -3.61
C LEU A 118 -16.64 -17.39 -3.69
N ALA A 119 -16.58 -18.04 -4.84
CA ALA A 119 -15.81 -19.28 -4.98
C ALA A 119 -14.29 -19.01 -5.07
N ASN A 120 -13.91 -17.93 -5.71
CA ASN A 120 -12.52 -17.54 -5.89
C ASN A 120 -12.44 -16.00 -5.87
N PRO A 121 -12.18 -15.38 -4.71
CA PRO A 121 -11.96 -13.94 -4.65
C PRO A 121 -10.87 -13.53 -5.62
N GLU A 122 -11.09 -12.45 -6.33
CA GLU A 122 -10.16 -11.98 -7.35
C GLU A 122 -8.91 -11.39 -6.72
N TRP A 123 -7.73 -11.86 -7.14
CA TRP A 123 -6.48 -11.27 -6.70
C TRP A 123 -6.25 -9.93 -7.37
N ILE A 124 -6.18 -8.88 -6.57
CA ILE A 124 -5.86 -7.52 -7.03
C ILE A 124 -4.36 -7.27 -6.95
N LEU A 125 -3.72 -7.77 -5.90
CA LEU A 125 -2.28 -7.67 -5.69
C LEU A 125 -1.78 -8.95 -5.03
N ALA A 126 -0.90 -9.69 -5.71
CA ALA A 126 -0.21 -10.82 -5.13
C ALA A 126 0.87 -10.37 -4.13
N ASN A 127 1.09 -11.15 -3.08
CA ASN A 127 2.12 -10.90 -2.08
C ASN A 127 3.12 -12.07 -2.02
N PRO A 128 4.42 -11.85 -2.21
CA PRO A 128 5.04 -10.57 -2.58
C PRO A 128 4.85 -10.22 -4.07
N ALA A 129 4.90 -8.94 -4.41
CA ALA A 129 4.99 -8.48 -5.77
C ALA A 129 6.45 -8.38 -6.21
N TYR A 130 6.71 -8.71 -7.47
CA TYR A 130 8.04 -8.65 -8.09
C TYR A 130 7.96 -7.73 -9.32
N PRO A 131 8.40 -6.46 -9.22
CA PRO A 131 8.40 -5.54 -10.35
C PRO A 131 9.22 -6.08 -11.53
N GLY A 132 8.68 -5.90 -12.75
CA GLY A 132 9.29 -6.43 -13.96
C GLY A 132 8.96 -7.90 -14.24
N THR A 133 8.19 -8.56 -13.37
CA THR A 133 7.72 -9.93 -13.55
C THR A 133 6.21 -9.99 -13.41
N ARG A 134 5.60 -11.03 -13.96
CA ARG A 134 4.21 -11.34 -13.67
C ARG A 134 4.11 -11.81 -12.22
N SER A 135 3.21 -11.23 -11.44
CA SER A 135 2.98 -11.71 -10.06
C SER A 135 2.58 -13.18 -10.06
N PRO A 136 3.07 -13.99 -9.11
CA PRO A 136 2.57 -15.34 -8.90
C PRO A 136 1.04 -15.31 -8.69
N GLY A 137 0.30 -16.06 -9.48
CA GLY A 137 -1.16 -16.00 -9.51
C GLY A 137 -1.75 -15.13 -10.63
N SER A 138 -0.97 -14.23 -11.23
CA SER A 138 -1.37 -13.48 -12.43
C SER A 138 -1.16 -14.24 -13.72
N HIS A 139 -0.62 -15.43 -13.67
CA HIS A 139 -0.37 -16.23 -14.84
C HIS A 139 -1.54 -17.14 -15.15
N GLY A 140 -2.09 -16.88 -16.22
CA GLY A 140 -3.20 -17.66 -16.72
C GLY A 140 -4.44 -17.25 -15.94
N GLY A 141 -5.13 -16.31 -16.50
CA GLY A 141 -6.40 -15.90 -15.99
C GLY A 141 -7.18 -17.07 -15.46
N TYR A 142 -7.73 -16.90 -14.30
CA TYR A 142 -8.75 -17.79 -13.80
C TYR A 142 -10.11 -17.18 -14.15
N ALA A 143 -11.03 -18.01 -14.55
CA ALA A 143 -12.42 -17.61 -14.63
C ALA A 143 -12.84 -17.26 -13.21
N ASN A 144 -13.27 -16.02 -13.00
CA ASN A 144 -13.78 -15.57 -11.73
C ASN A 144 -15.32 -15.69 -11.76
N PRO A 145 -15.90 -16.89 -11.43
CA PRO A 145 -17.33 -17.04 -11.46
C PRO A 145 -17.94 -16.23 -10.33
N GLY A 146 -18.68 -15.23 -10.68
CA GLY A 146 -19.43 -14.42 -9.76
C GLY A 146 -20.89 -14.36 -10.13
N SER A 147 -21.69 -13.81 -9.24
CA SER A 147 -23.08 -13.48 -9.52
C SER A 147 -23.32 -12.00 -9.28
N TRP A 148 -24.20 -11.43 -10.04
CA TRP A 148 -24.69 -10.09 -9.82
C TRP A 148 -26.20 -10.08 -9.59
N THR A 149 -26.64 -9.16 -8.74
CA THR A 149 -28.04 -8.83 -8.60
C THR A 149 -28.20 -7.36 -8.88
N MET A 150 -29.05 -7.01 -9.81
CA MET A 150 -29.42 -5.64 -10.11
C MET A 150 -30.88 -5.47 -9.72
N SER A 151 -31.16 -4.51 -8.84
CA SER A 151 -32.51 -4.12 -8.49
C SER A 151 -32.76 -2.71 -8.98
N VAL A 152 -33.88 -2.52 -9.71
CA VAL A 152 -34.34 -1.21 -10.14
C VAL A 152 -35.48 -0.82 -9.23
N SER A 153 -35.41 0.34 -8.60
CA SER A 153 -36.46 0.83 -7.70
C SER A 153 -37.82 0.85 -8.41
N GLY A 154 -38.73 0.03 -7.92
CA GLY A 154 -40.10 -0.08 -8.42
C GLY A 154 -40.32 -1.03 -9.62
N THR A 155 -39.32 -1.68 -10.16
CA THR A 155 -39.45 -2.52 -11.39
C THR A 155 -38.98 -3.97 -11.22
N GLY A 156 -38.58 -4.38 -10.03
CA GLY A 156 -38.12 -5.75 -9.77
C GLY A 156 -36.61 -5.90 -9.73
N SER A 157 -36.13 -7.13 -9.66
CA SER A 157 -34.72 -7.47 -9.62
C SER A 157 -34.36 -8.46 -10.72
N ALA A 158 -33.19 -8.32 -11.30
CA ALA A 158 -32.58 -9.29 -12.19
C ALA A 158 -31.32 -9.86 -11.56
N THR A 159 -31.06 -11.14 -11.78
CA THR A 159 -29.83 -11.81 -11.34
C THR A 159 -29.16 -12.47 -12.53
N GLY A 160 -27.84 -12.50 -12.52
CA GLY A 160 -27.05 -13.16 -13.55
C GLY A 160 -25.71 -13.62 -13.01
N GLY A 161 -25.03 -14.47 -13.78
CA GLY A 161 -23.66 -14.85 -13.54
C GLY A 161 -22.71 -13.99 -14.37
N PHE A 162 -21.52 -13.78 -13.89
CA PHE A 162 -20.41 -13.25 -14.67
C PHE A 162 -19.17 -14.14 -14.50
N GLY A 163 -18.38 -14.20 -15.52
CA GLY A 163 -17.04 -14.77 -15.45
C GLY A 163 -16.12 -13.85 -16.24
N HIS A 164 -15.06 -13.39 -15.63
CA HIS A 164 -14.01 -12.68 -16.34
C HIS A 164 -12.65 -13.22 -15.92
N MET A 165 -11.70 -13.05 -16.80
CA MET A 165 -10.30 -13.38 -16.54
C MET A 165 -9.54 -12.08 -16.44
N SER A 166 -8.88 -11.87 -15.31
CA SER A 166 -7.98 -10.74 -15.13
C SER A 166 -6.55 -11.22 -14.96
N ARG A 167 -5.63 -10.50 -15.59
CA ARG A 167 -4.20 -10.70 -15.42
C ARG A 167 -3.61 -9.45 -14.80
N TYR A 168 -2.91 -9.60 -13.70
CA TYR A 168 -2.21 -8.52 -13.03
C TYR A 168 -0.71 -8.70 -13.21
N SER A 169 -0.02 -7.65 -13.63
CA SER A 169 1.43 -7.62 -13.82
C SER A 169 2.02 -6.45 -13.04
N ALA A 170 2.93 -6.74 -12.13
CA ALA A 170 3.75 -5.72 -11.49
C ALA A 170 4.85 -5.30 -12.47
N LEU A 171 4.80 -4.05 -12.95
CA LEU A 171 5.68 -3.59 -14.02
C LEU A 171 6.95 -2.95 -13.47
N ALA A 172 6.82 -1.96 -12.58
CA ALA A 172 7.94 -1.16 -12.11
C ALA A 172 7.65 -0.52 -10.76
N LEU A 173 8.69 0.05 -10.15
CA LEU A 173 8.57 1.07 -9.11
C LEU A 173 8.85 2.43 -9.74
N GLU A 174 7.91 3.34 -9.62
CA GLU A 174 7.96 4.66 -10.26
C GLU A 174 7.75 5.79 -9.24
N THR A 175 8.18 6.98 -9.60
CA THR A 175 7.85 8.19 -8.86
C THR A 175 6.66 8.85 -9.54
N ILE A 176 5.54 8.97 -8.84
CA ILE A 176 4.29 9.52 -9.36
C ILE A 176 3.98 10.85 -8.68
N THR A 177 3.69 11.87 -9.47
CA THR A 177 3.23 13.18 -9.00
C THR A 177 1.75 13.36 -9.33
N VAL A 178 0.96 13.62 -8.32
CA VAL A 178 -0.49 13.86 -8.38
C VAL A 178 -0.82 15.08 -7.50
N PRO A 179 -2.05 15.63 -7.51
CA PRO A 179 -2.40 16.79 -6.68
C PRO A 179 -2.11 16.62 -5.18
N ALA A 180 -2.22 15.41 -4.64
CA ALA A 180 -1.89 15.10 -3.24
C ALA A 180 -0.39 15.12 -2.92
N GLY A 181 0.51 15.17 -3.91
CA GLY A 181 1.95 15.20 -3.72
C GLY A 181 2.73 14.29 -4.67
N THR A 182 4.01 14.10 -4.37
CA THR A 182 4.91 13.21 -5.11
C THR A 182 5.21 11.97 -4.30
N PHE A 183 4.99 10.80 -4.89
CA PHE A 183 5.09 9.49 -4.25
C PHE A 183 6.17 8.66 -4.94
N ALA A 184 7.30 8.50 -4.27
CA ALA A 184 8.38 7.63 -4.74
C ALA A 184 8.04 6.16 -4.50
N ASN A 185 8.66 5.27 -5.27
CA ASN A 185 8.49 3.81 -5.17
C ASN A 185 7.02 3.35 -5.28
N SER A 186 6.22 4.07 -6.06
CA SER A 186 4.86 3.63 -6.37
C SER A 186 4.90 2.40 -7.27
N LEU A 187 4.26 1.33 -6.83
CA LEU A 187 4.16 0.08 -7.58
C LEU A 187 3.19 0.26 -8.73
N HIS A 188 3.69 0.20 -9.96
CA HIS A 188 2.91 0.19 -11.19
C HIS A 188 2.40 -1.21 -11.46
N VAL A 189 1.09 -1.37 -11.48
CA VAL A 189 0.41 -2.64 -11.79
C VAL A 189 -0.47 -2.44 -13.01
N ARG A 190 -0.32 -3.34 -13.98
CA ARG A 190 -1.21 -3.43 -15.14
C ARG A 190 -2.19 -4.57 -14.93
N GLU A 191 -3.46 -4.25 -15.04
CA GLU A 191 -4.56 -5.19 -15.13
C GLU A 191 -4.98 -5.34 -16.60
N GLU A 192 -5.05 -6.56 -17.10
CA GLU A 192 -5.59 -6.91 -18.40
C GLU A 192 -6.78 -7.84 -18.19
N ARG A 193 -7.96 -7.40 -18.56
CA ARG A 193 -9.20 -8.16 -18.44
C ARG A 193 -9.52 -8.93 -19.70
N GLY A 194 -10.19 -10.06 -19.54
CA GLY A 194 -10.58 -10.92 -20.65
C GLY A 194 -11.60 -10.29 -21.61
N ASP A 195 -12.24 -9.18 -21.21
CA ASP A 195 -13.13 -8.37 -22.06
C ASP A 195 -12.37 -7.33 -22.91
N GLY A 196 -11.04 -7.32 -22.85
CA GLY A 196 -10.18 -6.42 -23.62
C GLY A 196 -9.89 -5.09 -22.94
N ILE A 197 -10.41 -4.85 -21.73
CA ILE A 197 -10.09 -3.66 -20.95
C ILE A 197 -8.70 -3.83 -20.35
N ALA A 198 -7.85 -2.80 -20.52
CA ALA A 198 -6.57 -2.69 -19.85
C ALA A 198 -6.56 -1.45 -18.95
N ARG A 199 -6.05 -1.64 -17.73
CA ARG A 199 -5.96 -0.61 -16.71
C ARG A 199 -4.57 -0.57 -16.11
N ASP A 200 -4.02 0.62 -15.94
CA ASP A 200 -2.77 0.85 -15.23
C ASP A 200 -3.08 1.52 -13.87
N VAL A 201 -2.52 0.98 -12.79
CA VAL A 201 -2.75 1.48 -11.43
C VAL A 201 -1.41 1.64 -10.71
N TRP A 202 -1.24 2.75 -10.00
CA TRP A 202 -0.05 3.02 -9.19
C TRP A 202 -0.42 3.06 -7.72
N TYR A 203 0.26 2.24 -6.94
CA TYR A 203 0.06 2.12 -5.50
C TYR A 203 1.30 2.62 -4.77
N ALA A 204 1.15 3.70 -4.00
CA ALA A 204 2.24 4.25 -3.19
C ALA A 204 2.36 3.56 -1.83
N PRO A 205 3.59 3.35 -1.32
CA PRO A 205 3.80 2.77 0.00
C PRO A 205 3.11 3.57 1.10
N GLY A 206 2.39 2.89 1.97
CA GLY A 206 1.68 3.49 3.10
C GLY A 206 0.43 4.29 2.76
N VAL A 207 0.15 4.51 1.47
CA VAL A 207 -0.98 5.32 0.99
C VAL A 207 -2.01 4.47 0.25
N GLY A 208 -1.57 3.63 -0.68
CA GLY A 208 -2.45 2.88 -1.57
C GLY A 208 -2.52 3.49 -2.97
N ARG A 209 -3.66 3.39 -3.63
CA ARG A 209 -3.81 3.88 -4.99
C ARG A 209 -3.63 5.40 -5.07
N VAL A 210 -2.62 5.86 -5.82
CA VAL A 210 -2.36 7.28 -6.07
C VAL A 210 -2.77 7.71 -7.46
N MET A 211 -2.76 6.79 -8.43
CA MET A 211 -3.20 7.05 -9.80
C MET A 211 -3.79 5.80 -10.45
N MET A 212 -4.72 5.98 -11.35
CA MET A 212 -5.27 4.95 -12.23
C MET A 212 -5.50 5.55 -13.61
N ALA A 213 -5.23 4.77 -14.66
CA ALA A 213 -5.52 5.12 -16.04
C ALA A 213 -6.21 3.95 -16.75
N GLU A 214 -7.33 4.23 -17.43
CA GLU A 214 -8.11 3.28 -18.21
C GLU A 214 -8.66 3.97 -19.47
N GLY A 215 -8.12 3.66 -20.61
CA GLY A 215 -8.46 4.36 -21.85
C GLY A 215 -8.18 5.86 -21.74
N ALA A 216 -9.20 6.69 -21.94
CA ALA A 216 -9.09 8.14 -21.79
C ALA A 216 -9.32 8.64 -20.34
N GLN A 217 -9.75 7.75 -19.45
CA GLN A 217 -10.02 8.10 -18.07
C GLN A 217 -8.74 8.06 -17.23
N VAL A 218 -8.49 9.13 -16.48
CA VAL A 218 -7.40 9.18 -15.51
C VAL A 218 -7.96 9.65 -14.16
N VAL A 219 -7.61 8.93 -13.11
CA VAL A 219 -7.99 9.21 -11.73
C VAL A 219 -6.73 9.50 -10.93
N ARG A 220 -6.67 10.63 -10.24
CA ARG A 220 -5.50 11.05 -9.45
C ARG A 220 -5.90 11.36 -8.02
N LEU A 221 -5.09 10.93 -7.08
CA LEU A 221 -5.25 11.26 -5.68
C LEU A 221 -5.07 12.76 -5.47
N ALA A 222 -6.10 13.40 -4.89
CA ALA A 222 -6.11 14.82 -4.57
C ALA A 222 -5.87 15.11 -3.08
N GLY A 223 -6.23 14.14 -2.22
CA GLY A 223 -6.02 14.22 -0.79
C GLY A 223 -6.28 12.89 -0.11
N TYR A 224 -5.75 12.69 1.09
CA TYR A 224 -6.05 11.50 1.88
C TYR A 224 -5.84 11.74 3.37
N THR A 225 -6.56 10.95 4.19
CA THR A 225 -6.43 10.90 5.64
C THR A 225 -6.38 9.44 6.07
N MET A 226 -5.39 9.09 6.88
CA MET A 226 -5.21 7.75 7.43
C MET A 226 -5.42 7.80 8.94
N PRO A 227 -6.60 7.40 9.47
CA PRO A 227 -6.80 7.31 10.92
C PRO A 227 -6.11 6.08 11.49
N GLY A 228 -5.64 6.17 12.71
CA GLY A 228 -5.04 5.07 13.46
C GLY A 228 -4.19 5.60 14.61
N PRO A 229 -3.78 4.75 15.55
CA PRO A 229 -2.79 5.13 16.56
C PRO A 229 -1.46 5.58 15.95
N LEU A 230 -1.36 5.47 14.65
CA LEU A 230 -0.32 5.93 13.75
C LEU A 230 -0.85 7.04 12.83
N ALA A 231 -1.92 7.73 13.20
CA ALA A 231 -2.23 9.02 12.62
C ALA A 231 -0.95 9.85 12.71
N GLN A 232 -0.47 10.31 11.57
CA GLN A 232 0.57 11.33 11.58
C GLN A 232 0.10 12.42 12.55
N PRO A 233 0.92 12.84 13.51
CA PRO A 233 0.50 13.83 14.48
C PRO A 233 0.04 15.09 13.75
N GLY A 234 -1.23 15.42 13.91
CA GLY A 234 -1.82 16.72 13.54
C GLY A 234 -1.73 17.08 12.06
N GLY A 235 -2.85 17.53 11.51
CA GLY A 235 -2.92 18.03 10.14
C GLY A 235 -1.74 18.93 9.79
N GLY A 236 -1.08 18.61 8.67
CA GLY A 236 -0.03 19.44 8.12
C GLY A 236 1.42 19.03 8.38
N ALA A 237 1.69 17.85 8.91
CA ALA A 237 3.07 17.36 8.90
C ALA A 237 3.50 17.12 7.45
N ALA A 238 4.50 17.87 7.01
CA ALA A 238 5.09 17.69 5.69
C ALA A 238 5.52 16.22 5.51
N PRO A 239 5.32 15.62 4.32
CA PRO A 239 5.72 14.23 4.07
C PRO A 239 7.17 14.01 4.48
N LEU A 240 7.50 12.78 4.88
CA LEU A 240 8.89 12.43 5.20
C LEU A 240 9.76 12.78 3.98
N PRO A 241 10.93 13.39 4.16
CA PRO A 241 11.80 13.79 3.05
C PRO A 241 12.27 12.60 2.22
N PHE A 242 12.28 11.41 2.83
CA PHE A 242 12.58 10.11 2.21
C PHE A 242 12.04 9.00 3.10
N THR A 243 11.94 7.78 2.55
CA THR A 243 11.64 6.57 3.32
C THR A 243 12.95 5.85 3.60
N PRO A 244 13.31 5.56 4.87
CA PRO A 244 14.47 4.74 5.20
C PRO A 244 14.39 3.35 4.55
N PHE A 245 15.51 2.84 4.09
CA PHE A 245 15.63 1.49 3.56
C PHE A 245 15.19 0.47 4.62
N THR A 246 14.39 -0.53 4.22
CA THR A 246 14.00 -1.64 5.09
C THR A 246 14.94 -2.82 4.89
N GLY A 247 15.28 -3.53 5.97
CA GLY A 247 16.19 -4.67 5.94
C GLY A 247 17.27 -4.59 7.01
N LEU A 248 18.38 -5.26 6.76
CA LEU A 248 19.52 -5.28 7.71
C LEU A 248 20.36 -4.02 7.59
N TRP A 249 20.72 -3.48 8.75
CA TRP A 249 21.59 -2.33 8.92
C TRP A 249 22.70 -2.65 9.92
N TRP A 250 23.85 -2.09 9.72
CA TRP A 250 25.00 -2.33 10.56
C TRP A 250 26.01 -1.18 10.51
N ASN A 251 26.94 -1.18 11.45
CA ASN A 251 28.17 -0.41 11.36
C ASN A 251 29.29 -1.33 10.83
N PRO A 252 29.87 -1.10 9.65
CA PRO A 252 30.95 -1.92 9.11
C PRO A 252 32.20 -2.01 10.02
N ALA A 253 32.41 -1.03 10.90
CA ALA A 253 33.52 -1.04 11.88
C ALA A 253 33.17 -1.78 13.18
N GLU A 254 31.92 -2.19 13.38
CA GLU A 254 31.43 -2.84 14.62
C GLU A 254 30.69 -4.15 14.26
N SER A 255 31.37 -5.07 13.59
CA SER A 255 30.78 -6.36 13.21
C SER A 255 30.34 -7.18 14.43
N GLY A 256 29.29 -8.00 14.24
CA GLY A 256 28.69 -8.81 15.31
C GLY A 256 27.48 -8.16 15.97
N THR A 257 27.22 -6.89 15.72
CA THR A 257 25.98 -6.18 16.10
C THR A 257 25.27 -5.62 14.88
N GLY A 258 23.96 -5.42 14.96
CA GLY A 258 23.22 -4.88 13.84
C GLY A 258 21.73 -4.70 14.14
N TYR A 259 21.01 -4.26 13.13
CA TYR A 259 19.60 -3.93 13.23
C TYR A 259 18.85 -4.53 12.04
N ASN A 260 17.66 -5.06 12.28
CA ASN A 260 16.69 -5.29 11.23
C ASN A 260 15.62 -4.21 11.37
N LEU A 261 15.55 -3.31 10.39
CA LEU A 261 14.64 -2.18 10.38
C LEU A 261 13.53 -2.44 9.37
N GLN A 262 12.30 -2.44 9.85
CA GLN A 262 11.11 -2.59 9.03
C GLN A 262 10.21 -1.38 9.25
N SER A 263 9.82 -0.70 8.18
CA SER A 263 8.89 0.42 8.29
C SER A 263 7.62 0.16 7.50
N GLN A 264 6.49 0.45 8.12
CA GLN A 264 5.18 0.36 7.51
C GLN A 264 4.29 1.47 8.03
N ARG A 265 3.64 2.21 7.13
CA ARG A 265 2.67 3.27 7.48
C ARG A 265 3.21 4.32 8.46
N GLY A 266 4.46 4.74 8.28
CA GLY A 266 5.07 5.73 9.17
C GLY A 266 5.45 5.21 10.55
N VAL A 267 5.33 3.90 10.79
CA VAL A 267 5.86 3.20 11.95
C VAL A 267 7.04 2.36 11.56
N MET A 268 8.04 2.37 12.40
CA MET A 268 9.20 1.50 12.30
C MET A 268 9.17 0.46 13.41
N VAL A 269 9.48 -0.78 13.05
CA VAL A 269 9.87 -1.84 13.97
C VAL A 269 11.36 -2.04 13.80
N ALA A 270 12.11 -1.97 14.89
CA ALA A 270 13.53 -2.20 14.94
C ALA A 270 13.81 -3.42 15.81
N THR A 271 14.49 -4.42 15.26
CA THR A 271 15.09 -5.51 16.04
C THR A 271 16.59 -5.27 16.08
N MET A 272 17.14 -5.08 17.27
CA MET A 272 18.59 -4.93 17.47
C MET A 272 19.18 -6.25 17.93
N PHE A 273 20.25 -6.68 17.29
CA PHE A 273 21.07 -7.82 17.69
C PHE A 273 22.34 -7.29 18.36
N SER A 274 22.63 -7.75 19.58
CA SER A 274 23.74 -7.27 20.39
C SER A 274 24.19 -8.33 21.40
N TYR A 275 25.02 -7.95 22.35
CA TYR A 275 25.49 -8.79 23.42
C TYR A 275 25.21 -8.12 24.76
N ALA A 276 24.89 -8.93 25.77
CA ALA A 276 24.82 -8.52 27.17
C ALA A 276 26.23 -8.28 27.72
N ALA A 277 26.33 -7.69 28.91
CA ALA A 277 27.63 -7.39 29.55
C ALA A 277 28.51 -8.63 29.81
N ASP A 278 27.91 -9.81 29.94
CA ASP A 278 28.57 -11.08 30.09
C ASP A 278 29.00 -11.72 28.76
N GLY A 279 28.77 -11.04 27.64
CA GLY A 279 29.07 -11.53 26.29
C GLY A 279 28.05 -12.48 25.70
N SER A 280 26.96 -12.80 26.40
CA SER A 280 25.87 -13.60 25.85
C SER A 280 25.07 -12.82 24.78
N PRO A 281 24.61 -13.51 23.70
CA PRO A 281 23.82 -12.84 22.66
C PRO A 281 22.48 -12.38 23.23
N VAL A 282 22.09 -11.18 22.86
CA VAL A 282 20.79 -10.59 23.21
C VAL A 282 20.18 -9.92 21.98
N TRP A 283 18.86 -9.95 21.89
CA TRP A 283 18.12 -9.17 20.93
C TRP A 283 17.08 -8.29 21.62
N TYR A 284 16.82 -7.17 21.02
CA TYR A 284 15.84 -6.19 21.48
C TYR A 284 14.81 -5.93 20.41
N HIS A 285 13.63 -5.59 20.83
CA HIS A 285 12.56 -5.15 19.97
C HIS A 285 12.15 -3.73 20.34
N ALA A 286 11.90 -2.91 19.34
CA ALA A 286 11.32 -1.59 19.52
C ALA A 286 10.36 -1.27 18.38
N ALA A 287 9.29 -0.56 18.69
CA ALA A 287 8.36 -0.06 17.69
C ALA A 287 7.98 1.39 18.01
N GLY A 288 7.83 2.21 16.98
CA GLY A 288 7.47 3.61 17.16
C GLY A 288 7.26 4.32 15.83
N PRO A 289 6.73 5.56 15.87
CA PRO A 289 6.52 6.36 14.68
C PRO A 289 7.83 6.85 14.08
N LEU A 290 7.84 7.02 12.74
CA LEU A 290 8.82 7.83 12.05
C LEU A 290 8.34 9.28 12.04
N ALA A 291 9.21 10.20 12.46
CA ALA A 291 8.92 11.63 12.48
C ALA A 291 9.85 12.39 11.54
N ARG A 292 9.35 13.41 10.85
CA ARG A 292 10.18 14.35 10.11
C ARG A 292 10.80 15.35 11.07
N GLN A 293 12.10 15.57 10.95
CA GLN A 293 12.82 16.65 11.65
C GLN A 293 13.72 17.38 10.65
N GLY A 294 13.20 18.46 10.08
CA GLY A 294 13.86 19.16 8.96
C GLY A 294 13.96 18.23 7.73
N ASP A 295 15.20 18.00 7.28
CA ASP A 295 15.51 17.11 6.16
C ASP A 295 15.87 15.68 6.61
N THR A 296 15.71 15.37 7.90
CA THR A 296 15.95 14.04 8.47
C THR A 296 14.65 13.34 8.82
N VAL A 297 14.75 12.01 8.97
CA VAL A 297 13.69 11.15 9.51
C VAL A 297 14.17 10.58 10.83
N VAL A 298 13.37 10.69 11.88
CA VAL A 298 13.73 10.24 13.22
C VAL A 298 12.79 9.15 13.68
N PHE A 299 13.37 8.09 14.22
CA PHE A 299 12.68 7.04 14.96
C PHE A 299 13.11 7.10 16.43
N THR A 300 12.16 6.99 17.35
CA THR A 300 12.45 6.83 18.79
C THR A 300 11.68 5.63 19.30
N GLY A 301 12.35 4.74 20.04
CA GLY A 301 11.77 3.55 20.62
C GLY A 301 12.46 3.18 21.94
N THR A 302 11.92 2.17 22.61
CA THR A 302 12.49 1.56 23.81
C THR A 302 13.04 0.20 23.45
N LEU A 303 14.22 -0.16 23.96
CA LEU A 303 14.86 -1.45 23.71
C LEU A 303 14.28 -2.53 24.65
N ASP A 304 13.14 -3.09 24.26
CA ASP A 304 12.43 -4.11 25.02
C ASP A 304 13.09 -5.48 24.90
N ARG A 305 13.19 -6.19 26.02
CA ARG A 305 13.70 -7.56 26.10
C ARG A 305 12.60 -8.56 26.40
N TYR A 306 12.77 -9.77 25.88
CA TYR A 306 11.84 -10.88 26.10
C TYR A 306 12.60 -12.13 26.54
N ARG A 307 11.92 -12.99 27.31
CA ARG A 307 12.46 -14.26 27.81
C ARG A 307 11.39 -15.36 27.79
N GLY A 308 11.83 -16.59 27.90
CA GLY A 308 10.97 -17.74 28.19
C GLY A 308 10.07 -18.20 27.06
N GLY A 309 10.28 -17.70 25.85
CA GLY A 309 9.60 -18.18 24.64
C GLY A 309 9.95 -19.62 24.28
N GLN A 310 9.35 -20.13 23.23
CA GLN A 310 9.60 -21.48 22.74
C GLN A 310 10.99 -21.61 22.10
N CYS A 311 11.62 -22.77 22.21
CA CYS A 311 12.79 -23.12 21.39
C CYS A 311 12.32 -23.60 20.00
N VAL A 312 13.25 -23.67 19.02
CA VAL A 312 12.93 -24.01 17.62
C VAL A 312 12.16 -25.34 17.50
N THR A 313 12.49 -26.33 18.33
CA THR A 313 11.89 -27.67 18.29
C THR A 313 10.85 -27.91 19.39
N CYS A 314 10.61 -26.92 20.25
CA CYS A 314 9.67 -27.03 21.37
C CYS A 314 8.23 -26.72 20.97
N ALA A 315 7.27 -27.22 21.72
CA ALA A 315 5.89 -26.74 21.62
C ALA A 315 5.83 -25.24 21.90
N TRP A 316 4.82 -24.57 21.32
CA TRP A 316 4.64 -23.14 21.49
C TRP A 316 4.52 -22.75 22.97
N ARG A 317 5.24 -21.70 23.35
CA ARG A 317 5.18 -21.08 24.67
C ARG A 317 5.30 -19.57 24.52
N ALA A 318 4.38 -18.84 25.12
CA ALA A 318 4.37 -17.39 25.06
C ALA A 318 5.63 -16.80 25.72
N PRO A 319 6.31 -15.83 25.06
CA PRO A 319 7.39 -15.08 25.71
C PRO A 319 6.82 -14.18 26.82
N ALA A 320 7.66 -13.87 27.80
CA ALA A 320 7.39 -12.88 28.83
C ALA A 320 8.32 -11.69 28.66
N ALA A 321 7.82 -10.48 28.98
CA ALA A 321 8.67 -9.30 29.03
C ALA A 321 9.78 -9.48 30.10
N ALA A 322 10.99 -9.04 29.78
CA ALA A 322 12.17 -9.13 30.65
C ALA A 322 12.73 -7.75 30.99
N GLY A 323 11.90 -6.70 30.86
CA GLY A 323 12.29 -5.31 31.05
C GLY A 323 12.84 -4.69 29.76
N ASP A 324 13.37 -3.51 29.89
CA ASP A 324 14.00 -2.74 28.81
C ASP A 324 15.36 -2.20 29.25
N ASP A 325 16.18 -1.85 28.27
CA ASP A 325 17.48 -1.21 28.50
C ASP A 325 17.45 0.29 28.19
N GLY A 326 16.26 0.88 28.03
CA GLY A 326 16.04 2.30 27.88
C GLY A 326 15.74 2.74 26.43
N ALA A 327 15.51 4.04 26.29
CA ALA A 327 15.17 4.64 25.01
C ALA A 327 16.39 4.75 24.11
N PHE A 328 16.15 4.54 22.78
CA PHE A 328 17.13 4.82 21.75
C PHE A 328 16.49 5.57 20.59
N THR A 329 17.33 6.22 19.79
CA THR A 329 16.89 7.04 18.66
C THR A 329 17.70 6.67 17.42
N ILE A 330 17.04 6.56 16.28
CA ILE A 330 17.70 6.44 14.97
C ILE A 330 17.38 7.71 14.18
N THR A 331 18.40 8.46 13.80
CA THR A 331 18.29 9.65 12.95
C THR A 331 18.79 9.30 11.56
N PHE A 332 17.88 9.16 10.61
CA PHE A 332 18.21 8.91 9.22
C PHE A 332 18.53 10.25 8.53
N THR A 333 19.69 10.34 7.93
CA THR A 333 20.13 11.50 7.13
C THR A 333 19.87 11.29 5.63
N SER A 334 19.62 10.06 5.22
CA SER A 334 19.17 9.66 3.89
C SER A 334 18.44 8.31 3.97
N ALA A 335 17.92 7.81 2.85
CA ALA A 335 17.32 6.49 2.79
C ALA A 335 18.29 5.37 3.19
N SER A 336 19.59 5.58 3.10
CA SER A 336 20.65 4.57 3.30
C SER A 336 21.74 4.97 4.30
N ALA A 337 21.54 6.01 5.10
CA ALA A 337 22.50 6.43 6.13
C ALA A 337 21.77 6.91 7.38
N ALA A 338 22.21 6.45 8.53
CA ALA A 338 21.63 6.85 9.81
C ALA A 338 22.68 6.88 10.92
N GLU A 339 22.36 7.62 11.98
CA GLU A 339 23.05 7.60 13.27
C GLU A 339 22.09 7.03 14.32
N VAL A 340 22.57 6.06 15.09
CA VAL A 340 21.86 5.49 16.23
C VAL A 340 22.45 6.07 17.51
N ARG A 341 21.58 6.61 18.37
CA ARG A 341 21.92 6.98 19.74
C ARG A 341 21.31 5.94 20.69
N LEU A 342 22.20 5.20 21.35
CA LEU A 342 21.85 4.15 22.30
C LEU A 342 21.59 4.72 23.72
N PRO A 343 20.93 3.97 24.60
CA PRO A 343 20.88 4.28 26.03
C PRO A 343 22.27 4.55 26.59
N GLY A 344 22.41 5.51 27.51
CA GLY A 344 23.71 5.94 27.98
C GLY A 344 24.45 6.92 27.08
N GLY A 345 23.89 7.28 25.91
CA GLY A 345 24.39 8.35 25.05
C GLY A 345 25.43 7.95 24.00
N ARG A 346 25.82 6.66 23.92
CA ARG A 346 26.68 6.17 22.84
C ARG A 346 26.01 6.35 21.49
N THR A 347 26.75 6.86 20.52
CA THR A 347 26.31 6.99 19.14
C THR A 347 27.12 6.08 18.20
N THR A 348 26.46 5.56 17.15
CA THR A 348 27.08 4.78 16.09
C THR A 348 26.41 5.06 14.75
N ARG A 349 27.20 5.11 13.68
CA ARG A 349 26.67 5.27 12.32
C ARG A 349 26.37 3.92 11.72
N ILE A 350 25.23 3.84 11.05
CA ILE A 350 24.81 2.61 10.40
C ILE A 350 24.43 2.85 8.94
N VAL A 351 24.65 1.83 8.14
CA VAL A 351 24.28 1.76 6.72
C VAL A 351 23.58 0.44 6.44
N PRO A 352 22.78 0.33 5.37
CA PRO A 352 22.24 -0.97 4.95
C PRO A 352 23.35 -1.98 4.70
N GLN A 353 23.13 -3.22 5.15
CA GLN A 353 24.02 -4.33 4.83
C GLN A 353 23.69 -4.81 3.41
N GLY A 354 24.63 -4.64 2.48
CA GLY A 354 24.54 -5.20 1.13
C GLY A 354 24.99 -6.68 1.10
N TRP A 355 24.45 -7.46 0.23
CA TRP A 355 24.85 -8.81 -0.17
C TRP A 355 24.78 -8.98 -1.66
#